data_43c13427a3f1069c2d20b8a56b421af8
#
_entry.id   43c13427a3f1069c2d20b8a56b421af8
#
_cell.length_a   1.000
_cell.length_b   1.000
_cell.length_c   1.000
_cell.angle_alpha   90.00
_cell.angle_beta   90.00
_cell.angle_gamma   90.00
#
_symmetry.space_group_name_H-M   'P 1'
#
loop_
_entity.id
_entity.type
_entity.pdbx_description
1 polymer ?
#
loop_
_entity_poly.entity_id
_entity_poly.type
_entity_poly.pdbx_seq_one_letter_code
_entity_poly.pdbx_strand_id
1 'polypeptide(L)'
;MSKENQSREIRSEVTSDGQLKLSIEIAEMPTPKDHEVLLKVEASPINPSDLGLLISFAADLSSISSEGSGDDKVTTMNILPALHKTMTARFDKSMKVGNEGGGVVVDAGEAGKGLIGKTVGVAGGAMYSEYRCVPVDSCLVMNDGTTPKEAAS
;
A
#
# COMPACT_ATOMS: atom_id res chain seq x y z
N MET A 1 -20.34 -10.08 -5.59
CA MET A 1 -19.29 -10.54 -4.67
C MET A 1 -19.57 -9.92 -3.30
N SER A 2 -19.54 -10.70 -2.22
CA SER A 2 -19.75 -10.15 -0.87
C SER A 2 -18.58 -9.26 -0.50
N LYS A 3 -18.82 -8.15 0.21
CA LYS A 3 -17.77 -7.22 0.71
C LYS A 3 -16.71 -7.90 1.59
N GLU A 4 -17.00 -9.10 2.10
CA GLU A 4 -16.13 -9.88 2.99
C GLU A 4 -14.91 -10.49 2.31
N ASN A 5 -14.85 -10.50 0.98
CA ASN A 5 -13.74 -11.10 0.22
C ASN A 5 -12.98 -10.06 -0.63
N GLN A 6 -12.95 -8.82 -0.17
CA GLN A 6 -12.33 -7.72 -0.88
C GLN A 6 -11.36 -6.95 0.04
N SER A 7 -10.32 -6.39 -0.55
CA SER A 7 -9.34 -5.53 0.09
C SER A 7 -9.17 -4.25 -0.73
N ARG A 8 -9.20 -3.11 -0.09
CA ARG A 8 -8.87 -1.82 -0.72
C ARG A 8 -7.39 -1.57 -0.64
N GLU A 9 -6.82 -1.04 -1.71
CA GLU A 9 -5.42 -0.64 -1.75
C GLU A 9 -5.26 0.67 -2.54
N ILE A 10 -4.34 1.52 -2.11
CA ILE A 10 -3.99 2.74 -2.84
C ILE A 10 -3.03 2.37 -3.98
N ARG A 11 -3.31 2.94 -5.15
CA ARG A 11 -2.49 2.80 -6.35
C ARG A 11 -1.94 4.15 -6.79
N SER A 12 -0.72 4.13 -7.30
CA SER A 12 -0.08 5.25 -7.97
C SER A 12 0.32 4.84 -9.38
N GLU A 13 -0.14 5.59 -10.37
CA GLU A 13 0.14 5.36 -11.80
C GLU A 13 0.62 6.65 -12.44
N VAL A 14 1.65 6.56 -13.25
CA VAL A 14 2.06 7.65 -14.15
C VAL A 14 1.65 7.25 -15.55
N THR A 15 0.77 8.04 -16.16
CA THR A 15 0.29 7.78 -17.51
C THR A 15 1.27 8.30 -18.57
N SER A 16 1.29 7.68 -19.73
CA SER A 16 2.16 8.07 -20.84
C SER A 16 1.84 9.46 -21.42
N ASP A 17 0.62 9.97 -21.19
CA ASP A 17 0.20 11.33 -21.55
C ASP A 17 0.59 12.40 -20.50
N GLY A 18 1.29 12.01 -19.44
CA GLY A 18 1.91 12.94 -18.51
C GLY A 18 1.07 13.31 -17.29
N GLN A 19 0.23 12.40 -16.81
CA GLN A 19 -0.47 12.55 -15.55
C GLN A 19 0.01 11.53 -14.52
N LEU A 20 0.03 11.93 -13.25
CA LEU A 20 0.08 11.02 -12.12
C LEU A 20 -1.34 10.87 -11.58
N LYS A 21 -1.76 9.62 -11.37
CA LYS A 21 -3.07 9.26 -10.81
C LYS A 21 -2.91 8.51 -9.50
N LEU A 22 -3.64 8.94 -8.47
CA LEU A 22 -3.84 8.20 -7.24
C LEU A 22 -5.29 7.72 -7.20
N SER A 23 -5.48 6.44 -6.96
CA SER A 23 -6.80 5.81 -6.89
C SER A 23 -6.86 4.74 -5.81
N ILE A 24 -8.06 4.36 -5.43
CA ILE A 24 -8.32 3.17 -4.62
C ILE A 24 -8.71 2.05 -5.59
N GLU A 25 -8.03 0.92 -5.48
CA GLU A 25 -8.38 -0.31 -6.19
C GLU A 25 -9.00 -1.30 -5.21
N ILE A 26 -10.12 -1.88 -5.61
CA ILE A 26 -10.78 -2.96 -4.88
C ILE A 26 -10.28 -4.28 -5.46
N ALA A 27 -9.41 -4.95 -4.72
CA ALA A 27 -8.81 -6.22 -5.10
C ALA A 27 -9.49 -7.39 -4.38
N GLU A 28 -9.28 -8.59 -4.85
CA GLU A 28 -9.64 -9.80 -4.10
C GLU A 28 -8.77 -9.92 -2.85
N MET A 29 -9.36 -10.46 -1.78
CA MET A 29 -8.64 -10.76 -0.54
C MET A 29 -7.48 -11.71 -0.86
N PRO A 30 -6.23 -11.33 -0.57
CA PRO A 30 -5.10 -12.21 -0.85
C PRO A 30 -5.08 -13.42 0.09
N THR A 31 -4.61 -14.55 -0.41
CA THR A 31 -4.46 -15.79 0.35
C THR A 31 -2.97 -16.05 0.63
N PRO A 32 -2.56 -16.24 1.90
CA PRO A 32 -1.16 -16.47 2.23
C PRO A 32 -0.66 -17.83 1.72
N LYS A 33 0.55 -17.86 1.18
CA LYS A 33 1.29 -19.07 0.85
C LYS A 33 1.88 -19.68 2.12
N ASP A 34 2.45 -20.89 2.01
CA ASP A 34 3.00 -21.62 3.15
C ASP A 34 3.95 -20.83 4.04
N HIS A 35 4.73 -19.92 3.46
CA HIS A 35 5.73 -19.09 4.15
C HIS A 35 5.27 -17.64 4.40
N GLU A 36 3.98 -17.36 4.20
CA GLU A 36 3.40 -16.03 4.34
C GLU A 36 2.35 -15.98 5.45
N VAL A 37 2.10 -14.79 5.95
CA VAL A 37 0.94 -14.46 6.78
C VAL A 37 0.04 -13.48 6.04
N LEU A 38 -1.25 -13.51 6.34
CA LEU A 38 -2.20 -12.47 5.96
C LEU A 38 -2.26 -11.44 7.08
N LEU A 39 -1.75 -10.26 6.80
CA LEU A 39 -1.78 -9.12 7.71
C LEU A 39 -3.00 -8.26 7.41
N LYS A 40 -3.83 -8.00 8.43
CA LYS A 40 -4.78 -6.90 8.43
C LYS A 40 -4.02 -5.65 8.83
N VAL A 41 -3.74 -4.78 7.87
CA VAL A 41 -3.02 -3.54 8.11
C VAL A 41 -3.93 -2.53 8.78
N GLU A 42 -3.55 -1.99 9.92
CA GLU A 42 -4.35 -1.05 10.69
C GLU A 42 -3.71 0.35 10.77
N ALA A 43 -2.41 0.43 10.52
CA ALA A 43 -1.68 1.69 10.47
C ALA A 43 -0.52 1.61 9.49
N SER A 44 -0.28 2.71 8.77
CA SER A 44 0.90 2.91 7.93
C SER A 44 1.30 4.38 8.01
N PRO A 45 2.57 4.71 8.31
CA PRO A 45 3.03 6.08 8.32
C PRO A 45 3.16 6.61 6.89
N ILE A 46 3.17 7.93 6.74
CA ILE A 46 3.55 8.60 5.49
C ILE A 46 4.92 9.22 5.72
N ASN A 47 5.95 8.53 5.27
CA ASN A 47 7.33 8.99 5.37
C ASN A 47 7.74 9.77 4.10
N PRO A 48 8.78 10.60 4.17
CA PRO A 48 9.34 11.25 2.98
C PRO A 48 9.69 10.28 1.85
N SER A 49 10.14 9.05 2.18
CA SER A 49 10.44 7.99 1.23
C SER A 49 9.20 7.48 0.47
N ASP A 50 8.01 7.55 1.07
CA ASP A 50 6.75 7.16 0.41
C ASP A 50 6.39 8.12 -0.70
N LEU A 51 6.70 9.42 -0.52
CA LEU A 51 6.33 10.47 -1.47
C LEU A 51 6.95 10.23 -2.86
N GLY A 52 8.12 9.61 -2.92
CA GLY A 52 8.79 9.29 -4.18
C GLY A 52 7.96 8.36 -5.09
N LEU A 53 7.30 7.37 -4.52
CA LEU A 53 6.44 6.45 -5.26
C LEU A 53 4.98 6.94 -5.29
N LEU A 54 4.48 7.47 -4.19
CA LEU A 54 3.09 7.90 -4.04
C LEU A 54 2.75 9.04 -5.00
N ILE A 55 3.48 10.15 -4.94
CA ILE A 55 3.22 11.35 -5.75
C ILE A 55 4.35 11.70 -6.73
N SER A 56 5.53 11.11 -6.59
CA SER A 56 6.71 11.44 -7.39
C SER A 56 7.22 12.87 -7.21
N PHE A 57 8.53 13.04 -7.29
CA PHE A 57 9.18 14.37 -7.39
C PHE A 57 8.92 15.07 -8.73
N ALA A 58 8.38 14.34 -9.72
CA ALA A 58 8.06 14.88 -11.05
C ALA A 58 6.64 15.46 -11.12
N ALA A 59 5.81 15.31 -10.08
CA ALA A 59 4.45 15.83 -10.06
C ALA A 59 4.41 17.35 -9.79
N ASP A 60 3.58 18.05 -10.55
CA ASP A 60 3.24 19.44 -10.30
C ASP A 60 2.09 19.52 -9.29
N LEU A 61 2.41 19.80 -8.04
CA LEU A 61 1.43 19.87 -6.96
C LEU A 61 0.42 21.02 -7.13
N SER A 62 0.75 22.04 -7.94
CA SER A 62 -0.18 23.13 -8.21
C SER A 62 -1.34 22.72 -9.13
N SER A 63 -1.18 21.62 -9.84
CA SER A 63 -2.18 21.06 -10.77
C SER A 63 -3.10 20.00 -10.13
N ILE A 64 -3.02 19.80 -8.80
CA ILE A 64 -3.80 18.78 -8.11
C ILE A 64 -5.30 18.96 -8.32
N SER A 65 -5.96 17.89 -8.73
CA SER A 65 -7.41 17.82 -8.90
C SER A 65 -7.92 16.48 -8.36
N SER A 66 -9.15 16.48 -7.87
CA SER A 66 -9.79 15.24 -7.40
C SER A 66 -11.21 15.16 -7.92
N GLU A 67 -11.59 13.98 -8.39
CA GLU A 67 -12.92 13.64 -8.87
C GLU A 67 -13.44 12.40 -8.18
N GLY A 68 -14.77 12.21 -8.17
CA GLY A 68 -15.40 11.09 -7.49
C GLY A 68 -15.48 11.25 -5.97
N SER A 69 -15.93 10.21 -5.30
CA SER A 69 -16.06 10.14 -3.84
C SER A 69 -15.92 8.72 -3.32
N GLY A 70 -15.55 8.56 -2.05
CA GLY A 70 -15.36 7.23 -1.46
C GLY A 70 -14.28 6.44 -2.22
N ASP A 71 -14.60 5.19 -2.53
CA ASP A 71 -13.67 4.28 -3.23
C ASP A 71 -13.47 4.64 -4.71
N ASP A 72 -14.37 5.43 -5.31
CA ASP A 72 -14.26 5.93 -6.69
C ASP A 72 -13.45 7.24 -6.80
N LYS A 73 -12.90 7.73 -5.70
CA LYS A 73 -12.12 8.96 -5.72
C LYS A 73 -10.80 8.76 -6.44
N VAL A 74 -10.57 9.59 -7.45
CA VAL A 74 -9.29 9.68 -8.18
C VAL A 74 -8.71 11.07 -7.99
N THR A 75 -7.44 11.14 -7.62
CA THR A 75 -6.67 12.38 -7.53
C THR A 75 -5.61 12.37 -8.63
N THR A 76 -5.55 13.44 -9.41
CA THR A 76 -4.61 13.60 -10.52
C THR A 76 -3.71 14.80 -10.31
N MET A 77 -2.51 14.72 -10.87
CA MET A 77 -1.52 15.80 -10.95
C MET A 77 -0.81 15.70 -12.30
N ASN A 78 -0.45 16.82 -12.89
CA ASN A 78 0.36 16.80 -14.10
C ASN A 78 1.81 16.43 -13.77
N ILE A 79 2.49 15.72 -14.65
CA ILE A 79 3.93 15.55 -14.59
C ILE A 79 4.59 16.77 -15.20
N LEU A 80 5.59 17.34 -14.51
CA LEU A 80 6.37 18.46 -15.04
C LEU A 80 6.99 18.09 -16.39
N PRO A 81 6.77 18.88 -17.47
CA PRO A 81 7.24 18.51 -18.82
C PRO A 81 8.73 18.20 -18.90
N ALA A 82 9.54 18.92 -18.13
CA ALA A 82 10.99 18.72 -18.06
C ALA A 82 11.39 17.35 -17.48
N LEU A 83 10.53 16.75 -16.65
CA LEU A 83 10.77 15.48 -15.95
C LEU A 83 9.99 14.30 -16.56
N HIS A 84 9.14 14.53 -17.57
CA HIS A 84 8.31 13.50 -18.18
C HIS A 84 9.14 12.29 -18.67
N LYS A 85 10.26 12.54 -19.36
CA LYS A 85 11.12 11.46 -19.86
C LYS A 85 11.76 10.62 -18.75
N THR A 86 11.94 11.16 -17.55
CA THR A 86 12.51 10.40 -16.42
C THR A 86 11.53 9.39 -15.85
N MET A 87 10.24 9.53 -16.16
CA MET A 87 9.16 8.68 -15.66
C MET A 87 8.79 7.51 -16.57
N THR A 88 9.46 7.35 -17.73
CA THR A 88 9.12 6.33 -18.72
C THR A 88 9.05 4.90 -18.17
N ALA A 89 9.88 4.57 -17.19
CA ALA A 89 9.87 3.25 -16.53
C ALA A 89 8.59 2.97 -15.73
N ARG A 90 7.83 4.03 -15.39
CA ARG A 90 6.57 3.97 -14.63
C ARG A 90 5.32 4.12 -15.50
N PHE A 91 5.47 4.45 -16.79
CA PHE A 91 4.32 4.73 -17.64
C PHE A 91 3.36 3.56 -17.71
N ASP A 92 2.08 3.87 -17.47
CA ASP A 92 0.92 2.98 -17.57
C ASP A 92 1.05 1.72 -16.66
N LYS A 93 1.80 1.89 -15.54
CA LYS A 93 1.96 0.86 -14.52
C LYS A 93 1.30 1.34 -13.23
N SER A 94 0.18 0.71 -12.88
CA SER A 94 -0.46 0.88 -11.58
C SER A 94 0.36 0.18 -10.50
N MET A 95 0.94 0.96 -9.59
CA MET A 95 1.86 0.47 -8.57
C MET A 95 1.23 0.55 -7.18
N LYS A 96 1.40 -0.50 -6.38
CA LYS A 96 1.09 -0.50 -4.95
C LYS A 96 2.07 0.40 -4.21
N VAL A 97 1.60 1.09 -3.19
CA VAL A 97 2.37 2.09 -2.44
C VAL A 97 2.38 1.82 -0.93
N GLY A 98 3.19 2.58 -0.19
CA GLY A 98 3.41 2.43 1.25
C GLY A 98 4.61 1.53 1.55
N ASN A 99 5.62 2.05 2.29
CA ASN A 99 6.87 1.34 2.55
C ASN A 99 6.82 0.48 3.80
N GLU A 100 6.03 0.88 4.79
CA GLU A 100 5.93 0.19 6.07
C GLU A 100 4.54 0.33 6.69
N GLY A 101 4.24 -0.51 7.66
CA GLY A 101 2.98 -0.48 8.39
C GLY A 101 2.94 -1.49 9.51
N GLY A 102 1.91 -1.39 10.34
CA GLY A 102 1.62 -2.30 11.43
C GLY A 102 0.21 -2.85 11.34
N GLY A 103 0.01 -4.04 11.86
CA GLY A 103 -1.28 -4.70 11.82
C GLY A 103 -1.33 -5.97 12.66
N VAL A 104 -2.42 -6.68 12.53
CA VAL A 104 -2.63 -7.98 13.19
C VAL A 104 -2.63 -9.10 12.14
N VAL A 105 -1.93 -10.16 12.42
CA VAL A 105 -1.97 -11.38 11.59
C VAL A 105 -3.32 -12.06 11.76
N VAL A 106 -4.09 -12.18 10.68
CA VAL A 106 -5.45 -12.73 10.70
C VAL A 106 -5.56 -14.12 10.07
N ASP A 107 -4.60 -14.49 9.22
CA ASP A 107 -4.47 -15.82 8.63
C ASP A 107 -2.99 -16.10 8.29
N ALA A 108 -2.63 -17.34 8.05
CA ALA A 108 -1.25 -17.71 7.76
C ALA A 108 -1.14 -19.06 7.04
N GLY A 109 -0.13 -19.19 6.19
CA GLY A 109 0.36 -20.48 5.74
C GLY A 109 1.04 -21.26 6.88
N GLU A 110 1.50 -22.47 6.58
CA GLU A 110 2.00 -23.41 7.60
C GLU A 110 3.08 -22.81 8.50
N ALA A 111 4.07 -22.12 7.92
CA ALA A 111 5.19 -21.52 8.66
C ALA A 111 4.78 -20.33 9.56
N GLY A 112 3.67 -19.69 9.25
CA GLY A 112 3.19 -18.48 9.95
C GLY A 112 2.12 -18.72 11.01
N LYS A 113 1.61 -19.95 11.18
CA LYS A 113 0.47 -20.24 12.08
C LYS A 113 0.66 -19.74 13.50
N GLY A 114 1.88 -19.79 14.02
CA GLY A 114 2.21 -19.29 15.36
C GLY A 114 2.11 -17.77 15.52
N LEU A 115 1.95 -17.02 14.43
CA LEU A 115 1.81 -15.57 14.43
C LEU A 115 0.34 -15.12 14.39
N ILE A 116 -0.62 -15.99 14.14
CA ILE A 116 -2.05 -15.62 14.09
C ILE A 116 -2.45 -14.94 15.41
N GLY A 117 -3.08 -13.78 15.30
CA GLY A 117 -3.49 -12.93 16.43
C GLY A 117 -2.38 -12.02 16.98
N LYS A 118 -1.14 -12.14 16.51
CA LYS A 118 -0.03 -11.27 16.94
C LYS A 118 -0.05 -9.94 16.19
N THR A 119 0.32 -8.88 16.93
CA THR A 119 0.63 -7.58 16.33
C THR A 119 2.04 -7.63 15.75
N VAL A 120 2.18 -7.19 14.49
CA VAL A 120 3.47 -7.15 13.80
C VAL A 120 3.69 -5.81 13.11
N GLY A 121 4.95 -5.35 13.08
CA GLY A 121 5.41 -4.31 12.18
C GLY A 121 6.05 -4.91 10.94
N VAL A 122 5.89 -4.27 9.79
CA VAL A 122 6.43 -4.73 8.51
C VAL A 122 7.03 -3.55 7.74
N ALA A 123 8.27 -3.70 7.30
CA ALA A 123 8.90 -2.85 6.31
C ALA A 123 9.07 -3.65 5.01
N GLY A 124 8.26 -3.39 3.98
CA GLY A 124 8.28 -4.26 2.81
C GLY A 124 7.43 -3.82 1.61
N GLY A 125 6.97 -2.61 1.59
CA GLY A 125 6.21 -2.04 0.47
C GLY A 125 4.75 -2.53 0.37
N ALA A 126 3.94 -1.80 -0.39
CA ALA A 126 2.51 -2.05 -0.62
C ALA A 126 1.67 -2.07 0.67
N MET A 127 2.06 -1.24 1.66
CA MET A 127 1.40 -1.22 2.98
C MET A 127 0.20 -0.25 3.05
N TYR A 128 -0.07 0.53 1.99
CA TYR A 128 -1.31 1.31 1.90
C TYR A 128 -2.44 0.44 1.33
N SER A 129 -2.73 -0.63 2.06
CA SER A 129 -3.77 -1.61 1.76
C SER A 129 -4.43 -2.08 3.05
N GLU A 130 -5.68 -2.56 2.99
CA GLU A 130 -6.36 -3.12 4.16
C GLU A 130 -5.81 -4.48 4.55
N TYR A 131 -5.44 -5.30 3.55
CA TYR A 131 -4.88 -6.63 3.76
C TYR A 131 -3.68 -6.85 2.86
N ARG A 132 -2.68 -7.54 3.39
CA ARG A 132 -1.47 -7.88 2.66
C ARG A 132 -0.90 -9.23 3.08
N CYS A 133 -0.54 -10.07 2.11
CA CYS A 133 0.32 -11.21 2.39
C CYS A 133 1.77 -10.74 2.47
N VAL A 134 2.45 -11.11 3.55
CA VAL A 134 3.87 -10.79 3.79
C VAL A 134 4.61 -12.04 4.22
N PRO A 135 5.90 -12.20 3.85
CA PRO A 135 6.73 -13.30 4.34
C PRO A 135 6.82 -13.28 5.87
N VAL A 136 6.80 -14.44 6.49
CA VAL A 136 6.97 -14.61 7.95
C VAL A 136 8.23 -13.89 8.44
N ASP A 137 9.35 -14.02 7.71
CA ASP A 137 10.64 -13.42 8.05
C ASP A 137 10.65 -11.88 7.97
N SER A 138 9.64 -11.28 7.33
CA SER A 138 9.48 -9.84 7.25
C SER A 138 8.66 -9.27 8.41
N CYS A 139 8.12 -10.12 9.28
CA CYS A 139 7.28 -9.71 10.40
C CYS A 139 8.13 -9.45 11.64
N LEU A 140 8.12 -8.22 12.13
CA LEU A 140 8.64 -7.85 13.44
C LEU A 140 7.53 -8.06 14.46
N VAL A 141 7.60 -9.16 15.20
CA VAL A 141 6.60 -9.49 16.22
C VAL A 141 6.75 -8.54 17.41
N MET A 142 5.67 -7.86 17.75
CA MET A 142 5.64 -6.91 18.85
C MET A 142 5.38 -7.61 20.20
N ASN A 143 5.78 -6.93 21.28
CA ASN A 143 5.44 -7.37 22.62
C ASN A 143 3.93 -7.32 22.86
N ASP A 144 3.45 -8.15 23.78
CA ASP A 144 2.04 -8.15 24.15
C ASP A 144 1.60 -6.76 24.65
N GLY A 145 0.46 -6.29 24.15
CA GLY A 145 -0.08 -4.96 24.43
C GLY A 145 0.36 -3.84 23.49
N THR A 146 1.33 -4.08 22.59
CA THR A 146 1.69 -3.12 21.53
C THR A 146 0.56 -3.01 20.52
N THR A 147 0.14 -1.79 20.23
CA THR A 147 -0.88 -1.53 19.22
C THR A 147 -0.31 -1.57 17.80
N PRO A 148 -1.13 -1.87 16.77
CA PRO A 148 -0.69 -1.77 15.37
C PRO A 148 -0.12 -0.41 14.97
N LYS A 149 -0.63 0.67 15.59
CA LYS A 149 -0.14 2.03 15.35
C LYS A 149 1.30 2.22 15.87
N GLU A 150 1.61 1.68 17.04
CA GLU A 150 2.98 1.70 17.59
C GLU A 150 3.91 0.78 16.78
N ALA A 151 3.40 -0.33 16.26
CA ALA A 151 4.16 -1.24 15.40
C ALA A 151 4.49 -0.64 14.02
N ALA A 152 3.77 0.39 13.59
CA ALA A 152 3.93 1.03 12.29
C ALA A 152 4.95 2.18 12.29
N SER A 153 5.52 2.56 13.45
CA SER A 153 6.40 3.75 13.60
C SER A 153 7.84 3.40 13.92
#